data_74bc3bc7916f0461cb571bbdc031058d
#
_entry.id   74bc3bc7916f0461cb571bbdc031058d
#
_cell.length_a   1.000
_cell.length_b   1.000
_cell.length_c   1.000
_cell.angle_alpha   90.00
_cell.angle_beta   90.00
_cell.angle_gamma   90.00
#
_symmetry.space_group_name_H-M   'P 1'
#
loop_
_entity.id
_entity.type
_entity.pdbx_description
1 polymer ?
#
loop_
_entity_poly.entity_id
_entity_poly.type
_entity_poly.pdbx_seq_one_letter_code
_entity_poly.pdbx_strand_id
1 'polypeptide(L)'
;MDANKIKELRERTNSGFLDCKHALEATNDDLEKAVLWLQEKGIAKADKKATRIAAEGIAKAYVDKNIAILFELNSETDFVANNKLFSEFANKLQSFLVNLKFKTLDDVLKAKLENLTAKVGEKISLRRVAKYEAKAGECVAAYTHANMKIATIALAKGSNSEELRNLAMHITALNPKYLCECEIEPEIKKEIDAKVSASPAIKNKPEKIQEQIKAGLLRKEYNEIGVLGYQPYVKDDAITVNKFLENAKLELLEATRFEVGEGIEKKTVDFASEVAEQMKQ
;
A
#
# COMPACT_ATOMS: atom_id res chain seq x y z
N MET A 1 -35.05 -31.74 -5.10
CA MET A 1 -33.89 -30.83 -5.29
C MET A 1 -32.80 -31.59 -6.02
N ASP A 2 -32.31 -31.06 -7.13
CA ASP A 2 -31.33 -31.74 -7.99
C ASP A 2 -29.91 -31.38 -7.50
N ALA A 3 -29.14 -32.41 -7.08
CA ALA A 3 -27.75 -32.23 -6.63
C ALA A 3 -26.85 -31.65 -7.74
N ASN A 4 -27.19 -31.88 -9.03
CA ASN A 4 -26.44 -31.34 -10.15
C ASN A 4 -26.64 -29.82 -10.25
N LYS A 5 -27.85 -29.31 -10.00
CA LYS A 5 -28.10 -27.86 -9.95
C LYS A 5 -27.34 -27.19 -8.82
N ILE A 6 -27.22 -27.82 -7.66
CA ILE A 6 -26.41 -27.27 -6.56
C ILE A 6 -24.94 -27.21 -6.95
N LYS A 7 -24.43 -28.27 -7.62
CA LYS A 7 -23.03 -28.31 -8.08
C LYS A 7 -22.78 -27.21 -9.13
N GLU A 8 -23.65 -27.09 -10.12
CA GLU A 8 -23.56 -26.05 -11.16
C GLU A 8 -23.61 -24.65 -10.55
N LEU A 9 -24.55 -24.39 -9.63
CA LEU A 9 -24.66 -23.08 -8.97
C LEU A 9 -23.41 -22.76 -8.15
N ARG A 10 -22.80 -23.76 -7.49
CA ARG A 10 -21.51 -23.61 -6.79
C ARG A 10 -20.36 -23.28 -7.73
N GLU A 11 -20.25 -23.96 -8.85
CA GLU A 11 -19.22 -23.69 -9.86
C GLU A 11 -19.36 -22.27 -10.44
N ARG A 12 -20.58 -21.80 -10.66
CA ARG A 12 -20.86 -20.44 -11.18
C ARG A 12 -20.65 -19.32 -10.16
N THR A 13 -20.96 -19.56 -8.88
CA THR A 13 -21.01 -18.50 -7.85
C THR A 13 -19.90 -18.59 -6.81
N ASN A 14 -19.23 -19.75 -6.70
CA ASN A 14 -18.30 -20.10 -5.63
C ASN A 14 -18.90 -20.00 -4.21
N SER A 15 -20.22 -20.09 -4.08
CA SER A 15 -20.95 -20.04 -2.82
C SER A 15 -20.93 -21.39 -2.09
N GLY A 16 -21.16 -21.38 -0.77
CA GLY A 16 -21.23 -22.60 0.04
C GLY A 16 -22.39 -23.51 -0.38
N PHE A 17 -22.28 -24.82 -0.10
CA PHE A 17 -23.31 -25.80 -0.45
C PHE A 17 -24.70 -25.44 0.11
N LEU A 18 -24.76 -25.06 1.40
CA LEU A 18 -26.01 -24.68 2.04
C LEU A 18 -26.61 -23.39 1.46
N ASP A 19 -25.76 -22.41 1.15
CA ASP A 19 -26.24 -21.16 0.51
C ASP A 19 -26.83 -21.46 -0.87
N CYS A 20 -26.19 -22.30 -1.68
CA CYS A 20 -26.70 -22.71 -2.99
C CYS A 20 -28.01 -23.50 -2.87
N LYS A 21 -28.08 -24.40 -1.88
CA LYS A 21 -29.31 -25.14 -1.58
C LYS A 21 -30.46 -24.19 -1.27
N HIS A 22 -30.27 -23.26 -0.33
CA HIS A 22 -31.30 -22.29 0.05
C HIS A 22 -31.69 -21.35 -1.09
N ALA A 23 -30.74 -20.96 -1.95
CA ALA A 23 -31.03 -20.13 -3.10
C ALA A 23 -31.94 -20.85 -4.11
N LEU A 24 -31.67 -22.11 -4.41
CA LEU A 24 -32.51 -22.93 -5.30
C LEU A 24 -33.89 -23.19 -4.72
N GLU A 25 -33.97 -23.45 -3.40
CA GLU A 25 -35.25 -23.57 -2.69
C GLU A 25 -36.08 -22.29 -2.81
N ALA A 26 -35.45 -21.13 -2.55
CA ALA A 26 -36.11 -19.82 -2.60
C ALA A 26 -36.53 -19.38 -4.03
N THR A 27 -35.93 -19.96 -5.05
CA THR A 27 -36.16 -19.59 -6.46
C THR A 27 -36.83 -20.70 -7.28
N ASN A 28 -37.39 -21.71 -6.63
CA ASN A 28 -38.05 -22.86 -7.29
C ASN A 28 -37.12 -23.56 -8.32
N ASP A 29 -35.89 -23.83 -7.94
CA ASP A 29 -34.87 -24.47 -8.79
C ASP A 29 -34.49 -23.70 -10.08
N ASP A 30 -34.77 -22.39 -10.13
CA ASP A 30 -34.34 -21.50 -11.21
C ASP A 30 -32.89 -21.02 -10.96
N LEU A 31 -31.95 -21.50 -11.77
CA LEU A 31 -30.53 -21.21 -11.63
C LEU A 31 -30.19 -19.74 -11.78
N GLU A 32 -30.81 -19.03 -12.74
CA GLU A 32 -30.51 -17.62 -12.96
C GLU A 32 -31.00 -16.75 -11.80
N LYS A 33 -32.24 -17.01 -11.33
CA LYS A 33 -32.76 -16.33 -10.13
C LYS A 33 -31.95 -16.68 -8.88
N ALA A 34 -31.48 -17.93 -8.74
CA ALA A 34 -30.65 -18.35 -7.64
C ALA A 34 -29.28 -17.63 -7.61
N VAL A 35 -28.68 -17.36 -8.78
CA VAL A 35 -27.48 -16.51 -8.87
C VAL A 35 -27.74 -15.11 -8.36
N LEU A 36 -28.83 -14.47 -8.79
CA LEU A 36 -29.22 -13.13 -8.35
C LEU A 36 -29.50 -13.11 -6.84
N TRP A 37 -30.27 -14.10 -6.34
CA TRP A 37 -30.54 -14.23 -4.92
C TRP A 37 -29.28 -14.37 -4.05
N LEU A 38 -28.29 -15.14 -4.54
CA LEU A 38 -26.99 -15.27 -3.87
C LEU A 38 -26.19 -13.97 -3.90
N GLN A 39 -26.27 -13.20 -4.97
CA GLN A 39 -25.62 -11.90 -5.05
C GLN A 39 -26.23 -10.91 -4.05
N GLU A 40 -27.54 -10.78 -3.97
CA GLU A 40 -28.24 -9.93 -3.00
C GLU A 40 -27.94 -10.33 -1.54
N LYS A 41 -27.98 -11.62 -1.24
CA LYS A 41 -27.60 -12.14 0.08
C LYS A 41 -26.12 -11.92 0.39
N GLY A 42 -25.26 -11.99 -0.63
CA GLY A 42 -23.83 -11.71 -0.53
C GLY A 42 -23.56 -10.26 -0.15
N ILE A 43 -24.27 -9.31 -0.76
CA ILE A 43 -24.20 -7.87 -0.40
C ILE A 43 -24.59 -7.67 1.06
N ALA A 44 -25.73 -8.23 1.50
CA ALA A 44 -26.18 -8.13 2.89
C ALA A 44 -25.21 -8.78 3.91
N LYS A 45 -24.50 -9.84 3.52
CA LYS A 45 -23.43 -10.44 4.34
C LYS A 45 -22.17 -9.56 4.35
N ALA A 46 -21.84 -8.90 3.25
CA ALA A 46 -20.70 -7.99 3.15
C ALA A 46 -20.91 -6.75 4.04
N ASP A 47 -22.11 -6.18 4.05
CA ASP A 47 -22.47 -5.05 4.91
C ASP A 47 -22.27 -5.36 6.40
N LYS A 48 -22.67 -6.56 6.84
CA LYS A 48 -22.47 -7.01 8.23
C LYS A 48 -20.98 -7.14 8.60
N LYS A 49 -20.11 -7.30 7.62
CA LYS A 49 -18.64 -7.40 7.81
C LYS A 49 -17.94 -6.04 7.70
N ALA A 50 -18.63 -5.00 7.26
CA ALA A 50 -18.04 -3.69 7.00
C ALA A 50 -17.31 -3.08 8.22
N THR A 51 -17.72 -3.42 9.43
CA THR A 51 -17.12 -2.94 10.68
C THR A 51 -15.92 -3.75 11.18
N ARG A 52 -15.63 -4.90 10.54
CA ARG A 52 -14.49 -5.74 10.94
C ARG A 52 -13.17 -5.09 10.60
N ILE A 53 -12.11 -5.41 11.36
CA ILE A 53 -10.76 -4.96 11.11
C ILE A 53 -10.16 -5.80 9.98
N ALA A 54 -9.71 -5.15 8.92
CA ALA A 54 -9.00 -5.76 7.80
C ALA A 54 -7.60 -5.12 7.72
N ALA A 55 -6.63 -5.73 8.41
CA ALA A 55 -5.27 -5.22 8.56
C ALA A 55 -4.23 -6.05 7.79
N GLU A 56 -4.65 -7.14 7.16
CA GLU A 56 -3.85 -7.92 6.21
C GLU A 56 -4.21 -7.52 4.77
N GLY A 57 -3.54 -8.08 3.76
CA GLY A 57 -3.78 -7.74 2.37
C GLY A 57 -2.51 -7.59 1.55
N ILE A 58 -2.59 -6.78 0.50
CA ILE A 58 -1.46 -6.43 -0.37
C ILE A 58 -1.35 -4.93 -0.60
N ALA A 59 -0.12 -4.44 -0.74
CA ALA A 59 0.20 -3.15 -1.33
C ALA A 59 0.85 -3.40 -2.69
N LYS A 60 0.30 -2.81 -3.75
CA LYS A 60 0.77 -3.04 -5.12
C LYS A 60 0.91 -1.74 -5.89
N ALA A 61 2.05 -1.61 -6.57
CA ALA A 61 2.37 -0.47 -7.42
C ALA A 61 2.65 -0.93 -8.85
N TYR A 62 2.28 -0.12 -9.83
CA TYR A 62 2.55 -0.38 -11.23
C TYR A 62 2.56 0.91 -12.04
N VAL A 63 3.13 0.84 -13.25
CA VAL A 63 3.16 1.94 -14.22
C VAL A 63 2.43 1.50 -15.49
N ASP A 64 1.57 2.37 -15.99
CA ASP A 64 0.98 2.29 -17.33
C ASP A 64 1.30 3.59 -18.07
N LYS A 65 2.18 3.51 -19.08
CA LYS A 65 2.69 4.66 -19.83
C LYS A 65 3.32 5.73 -18.91
N ASN A 66 2.65 6.87 -18.78
CA ASN A 66 3.08 8.00 -17.95
C ASN A 66 2.35 8.06 -16.59
N ILE A 67 1.60 7.03 -16.22
CA ILE A 67 0.82 6.97 -14.99
C ILE A 67 1.39 5.91 -14.06
N ALA A 68 1.75 6.29 -12.84
CA ALA A 68 2.05 5.38 -11.75
C ALA A 68 0.89 5.30 -10.78
N ILE A 69 0.53 4.09 -10.35
CA ILE A 69 -0.55 3.84 -9.40
C ILE A 69 -0.03 2.94 -8.29
N LEU A 70 -0.43 3.28 -7.06
CA LEU A 70 -0.21 2.51 -5.86
C LEU A 70 -1.55 2.32 -5.15
N PHE A 71 -1.85 1.11 -4.73
CA PHE A 71 -3.04 0.84 -3.94
C PHE A 71 -2.76 -0.16 -2.82
N GLU A 72 -3.55 -0.06 -1.75
CA GLU A 72 -3.62 -1.02 -0.66
C GLU A 72 -5.00 -1.67 -0.64
N LEU A 73 -5.03 -2.98 -0.86
CA LEU A 73 -6.22 -3.82 -0.81
C LEU A 73 -6.13 -4.71 0.42
N ASN A 74 -7.05 -4.54 1.37
CA ASN A 74 -7.02 -5.22 2.65
C ASN A 74 -8.00 -6.40 2.72
N SER A 75 -7.62 -7.40 3.53
CA SER A 75 -8.40 -8.54 3.98
C SER A 75 -8.27 -8.71 5.51
N GLU A 76 -9.10 -9.57 6.12
CA GLU A 76 -9.01 -9.85 7.56
C GLU A 76 -7.78 -10.73 7.85
N THR A 77 -7.46 -11.70 6.97
CA THR A 77 -6.34 -12.65 7.12
C THR A 77 -5.40 -12.64 5.93
N ASP A 78 -4.17 -13.11 6.15
CA ASP A 78 -3.18 -13.35 5.11
C ASP A 78 -3.54 -14.56 4.22
N PHE A 79 -4.31 -15.54 4.72
CA PHE A 79 -4.83 -16.65 3.93
C PHE A 79 -5.67 -16.14 2.74
N VAL A 80 -6.55 -15.16 2.99
CA VAL A 80 -7.34 -14.54 1.91
C VAL A 80 -6.47 -13.66 1.02
N ALA A 81 -5.51 -12.91 1.56
CA ALA A 81 -4.57 -12.13 0.77
C ALA A 81 -3.78 -12.99 -0.24
N ASN A 82 -3.49 -14.25 0.11
CA ASN A 82 -2.82 -15.23 -0.75
C ASN A 82 -3.78 -16.05 -1.63
N ASN A 83 -5.09 -15.83 -1.55
CA ASN A 83 -6.08 -16.56 -2.33
C ASN A 83 -6.06 -16.13 -3.80
N LYS A 84 -6.28 -17.09 -4.72
CA LYS A 84 -6.32 -16.86 -6.16
C LYS A 84 -7.37 -15.82 -6.57
N LEU A 85 -8.58 -15.86 -6.00
CA LEU A 85 -9.65 -14.90 -6.30
C LEU A 85 -9.25 -13.46 -5.91
N PHE A 86 -8.57 -13.31 -4.76
CA PHE A 86 -8.05 -12.03 -4.30
C PHE A 86 -6.98 -11.48 -5.25
N SER A 87 -6.01 -12.33 -5.64
CA SER A 87 -4.95 -11.95 -6.57
C SER A 87 -5.47 -11.60 -7.97
N GLU A 88 -6.44 -12.36 -8.49
CA GLU A 88 -7.10 -12.07 -9.77
C GLU A 88 -7.86 -10.74 -9.72
N PHE A 89 -8.54 -10.47 -8.61
CA PHE A 89 -9.22 -9.19 -8.40
C PHE A 89 -8.24 -8.03 -8.36
N ALA A 90 -7.15 -8.15 -7.60
CA ALA A 90 -6.11 -7.14 -7.51
C ALA A 90 -5.48 -6.84 -8.89
N ASN A 91 -5.30 -7.85 -9.74
CA ASN A 91 -4.80 -7.66 -11.10
C ASN A 91 -5.79 -6.90 -12.00
N LYS A 92 -7.09 -7.21 -11.89
CA LYS A 92 -8.15 -6.49 -12.62
C LYS A 92 -8.32 -5.05 -12.13
N LEU A 93 -8.12 -4.83 -10.83
CA LEU A 93 -8.19 -3.51 -10.19
C LEU A 93 -7.16 -2.54 -10.78
N GLN A 94 -5.98 -3.01 -11.16
CA GLN A 94 -4.95 -2.18 -11.81
C GLN A 94 -5.50 -1.45 -13.04
N SER A 95 -6.06 -2.19 -14.00
CA SER A 95 -6.59 -1.62 -15.24
C SER A 95 -7.78 -0.68 -14.98
N PHE A 96 -8.54 -0.95 -13.93
CA PHE A 96 -9.66 -0.10 -13.53
C PHE A 96 -9.16 1.24 -12.96
N LEU A 97 -8.16 1.21 -12.08
CA LEU A 97 -7.63 2.40 -11.40
C LEU A 97 -6.92 3.39 -12.35
N VAL A 98 -6.33 2.92 -13.47
CA VAL A 98 -5.75 3.81 -14.49
C VAL A 98 -6.78 4.80 -15.02
N ASN A 99 -8.00 4.31 -15.27
CA ASN A 99 -9.07 5.07 -15.91
C ASN A 99 -9.94 5.89 -14.93
N LEU A 100 -9.74 5.70 -13.61
CA LEU A 100 -10.53 6.41 -12.59
C LEU A 100 -10.16 7.90 -12.53
N LYS A 101 -11.17 8.75 -12.69
CA LYS A 101 -11.13 10.15 -12.29
C LYS A 101 -11.40 10.21 -10.78
N PHE A 102 -10.39 10.51 -9.98
CA PHE A 102 -10.28 10.36 -8.52
C PHE A 102 -11.32 11.12 -7.64
N LYS A 103 -12.56 11.34 -8.02
CA LYS A 103 -13.50 12.07 -7.15
C LYS A 103 -14.53 11.21 -6.41
N THR A 104 -14.76 9.98 -6.84
CA THR A 104 -15.70 9.06 -6.16
C THR A 104 -15.25 7.63 -6.37
N LEU A 105 -15.22 6.84 -5.30
CA LEU A 105 -15.15 5.39 -5.40
C LEU A 105 -16.41 4.98 -6.18
N ASP A 106 -16.23 4.56 -7.43
CA ASP A 106 -17.32 4.25 -8.33
C ASP A 106 -18.18 3.14 -7.70
N ASP A 107 -19.51 3.28 -7.76
CA ASP A 107 -20.45 2.27 -7.27
C ASP A 107 -20.16 0.88 -7.86
N VAL A 108 -19.64 0.85 -9.10
CA VAL A 108 -19.18 -0.39 -9.75
C VAL A 108 -18.02 -1.05 -8.99
N LEU A 109 -17.05 -0.26 -8.48
CA LEU A 109 -15.94 -0.80 -7.71
C LEU A 109 -16.42 -1.29 -6.34
N LYS A 110 -17.31 -0.53 -5.71
CA LYS A 110 -17.94 -0.92 -4.44
C LYS A 110 -18.65 -2.26 -4.58
N ALA A 111 -19.53 -2.40 -5.57
CA ALA A 111 -20.26 -3.65 -5.85
C ALA A 111 -19.30 -4.84 -6.12
N LYS A 112 -18.16 -4.58 -6.80
CA LYS A 112 -17.14 -5.63 -7.03
C LYS A 112 -16.42 -6.05 -5.75
N LEU A 113 -16.12 -5.12 -4.83
CA LEU A 113 -15.51 -5.41 -3.53
C LEU A 113 -16.49 -6.20 -2.64
N GLU A 114 -17.75 -5.81 -2.61
CA GLU A 114 -18.82 -6.53 -1.88
C GLU A 114 -18.98 -7.96 -2.42
N ASN A 115 -18.96 -8.14 -3.73
CA ASN A 115 -19.03 -9.47 -4.35
C ASN A 115 -17.81 -10.33 -3.99
N LEU A 116 -16.61 -9.75 -3.98
CA LEU A 116 -15.41 -10.48 -3.54
C LEU A 116 -15.50 -10.84 -2.05
N THR A 117 -15.93 -9.92 -1.19
CA THR A 117 -16.18 -10.15 0.24
C THR A 117 -17.15 -11.31 0.47
N ALA A 118 -18.21 -11.38 -0.33
CA ALA A 118 -19.17 -12.49 -0.26
C ALA A 118 -18.54 -13.84 -0.63
N LYS A 119 -17.70 -13.85 -1.68
CA LYS A 119 -17.05 -15.07 -2.20
C LYS A 119 -15.97 -15.61 -1.28
N VAL A 120 -15.13 -14.75 -0.72
CA VAL A 120 -14.01 -15.18 0.14
C VAL A 120 -14.41 -15.31 1.61
N GLY A 121 -15.54 -14.73 2.00
CA GLY A 121 -16.04 -14.84 3.37
C GLY A 121 -15.42 -13.87 4.37
N GLU A 122 -14.53 -12.96 3.94
CA GLU A 122 -13.88 -11.94 4.76
C GLU A 122 -14.15 -10.55 4.22
N LYS A 123 -14.04 -9.52 5.07
CA LYS A 123 -14.07 -8.12 4.64
C LYS A 123 -12.92 -7.83 3.69
N ILE A 124 -13.25 -7.34 2.51
CA ILE A 124 -12.27 -6.81 1.55
C ILE A 124 -12.51 -5.33 1.37
N SER A 125 -11.45 -4.54 1.43
CA SER A 125 -11.54 -3.09 1.26
C SER A 125 -10.36 -2.52 0.48
N LEU A 126 -10.63 -1.65 -0.47
CA LEU A 126 -9.63 -0.77 -1.07
C LEU A 126 -9.43 0.40 -0.11
N ARG A 127 -8.32 0.35 0.65
CA ARG A 127 -8.07 1.31 1.74
C ARG A 127 -7.50 2.62 1.26
N ARG A 128 -6.46 2.55 0.43
CA ARG A 128 -5.70 3.71 -0.05
C ARG A 128 -5.38 3.53 -1.53
N VAL A 129 -5.40 4.64 -2.26
CA VAL A 129 -4.92 4.71 -3.65
C VAL A 129 -4.14 6.00 -3.83
N ALA A 130 -2.98 5.93 -4.46
CA ALA A 130 -2.21 7.08 -4.91
C ALA A 130 -1.95 6.96 -6.42
N LYS A 131 -1.90 8.09 -7.11
CA LYS A 131 -1.68 8.15 -8.56
C LYS A 131 -0.80 9.35 -8.87
N TYR A 132 0.24 9.12 -9.69
CA TYR A 132 1.05 10.17 -10.29
C TYR A 132 0.93 10.11 -11.80
N GLU A 133 0.93 11.24 -12.44
CA GLU A 133 0.91 11.36 -13.91
C GLU A 133 2.06 12.27 -14.35
N ALA A 134 3.04 11.68 -15.04
CA ALA A 134 4.19 12.40 -15.55
C ALA A 134 3.81 13.29 -16.72
N LYS A 135 4.28 14.54 -16.67
CA LYS A 135 4.21 15.53 -17.74
C LYS A 135 5.43 15.46 -18.64
N ALA A 136 5.48 16.31 -19.67
CA ALA A 136 6.67 16.42 -20.52
C ALA A 136 7.92 16.80 -19.69
N GLY A 137 8.99 16.03 -19.81
CA GLY A 137 10.23 16.19 -19.05
C GLY A 137 10.20 15.51 -17.67
N GLU A 138 9.15 14.78 -17.34
CA GLU A 138 9.01 14.00 -16.12
C GLU A 138 8.94 12.49 -16.42
N CYS A 139 9.25 11.69 -15.42
CA CYS A 139 9.06 10.24 -15.46
C CYS A 139 8.45 9.73 -14.14
N VAL A 140 7.79 8.59 -14.22
CA VAL A 140 7.23 7.88 -13.08
C VAL A 140 7.84 6.50 -12.95
N ALA A 141 7.88 5.99 -11.73
CA ALA A 141 8.27 4.62 -11.46
C ALA A 141 7.43 4.00 -10.35
N ALA A 142 7.44 2.67 -10.32
CA ALA A 142 6.75 1.88 -9.32
C ALA A 142 7.63 0.72 -8.87
N TYR A 143 7.58 0.41 -7.59
CA TYR A 143 8.20 -0.77 -7.02
C TYR A 143 7.26 -1.44 -6.03
N THR A 144 7.08 -2.75 -6.18
CA THR A 144 6.37 -3.60 -5.22
C THR A 144 7.37 -4.60 -4.66
N HIS A 145 7.49 -4.66 -3.34
CA HIS A 145 8.34 -5.65 -2.69
C HIS A 145 7.81 -7.08 -2.91
N ALA A 146 8.71 -8.06 -2.93
CA ALA A 146 8.38 -9.45 -3.28
C ALA A 146 7.28 -10.06 -2.41
N ASN A 147 7.18 -9.65 -1.13
CA ASN A 147 6.13 -10.10 -0.21
C ASN A 147 4.77 -9.41 -0.43
N MET A 148 4.68 -8.46 -1.36
CA MET A 148 3.49 -7.64 -1.64
C MET A 148 2.92 -6.88 -0.42
N LYS A 149 3.69 -6.73 0.65
CA LYS A 149 3.24 -6.00 1.84
C LYS A 149 3.60 -4.52 1.79
N ILE A 150 4.59 -4.16 0.97
CA ILE A 150 5.09 -2.79 0.85
C ILE A 150 5.27 -2.46 -0.62
N ALA A 151 4.86 -1.27 -1.01
CA ALA A 151 5.06 -0.77 -2.36
C ALA A 151 5.20 0.76 -2.38
N THR A 152 5.87 1.27 -3.41
CA THR A 152 6.14 2.71 -3.59
C THR A 152 5.94 3.10 -5.04
N ILE A 153 5.40 4.30 -5.25
CA ILE A 153 5.45 5.03 -6.53
C ILE A 153 6.25 6.31 -6.35
N ALA A 154 6.91 6.74 -7.41
CA ALA A 154 7.69 7.98 -7.44
C ALA A 154 7.48 8.74 -8.76
N LEU A 155 7.54 10.07 -8.68
CA LEU A 155 7.51 11.02 -9.78
C LEU A 155 8.76 11.89 -9.69
N ALA A 156 9.47 12.07 -10.81
CA ALA A 156 10.67 12.90 -10.88
C ALA A 156 10.74 13.66 -12.19
N LYS A 157 11.43 14.83 -12.18
CA LYS A 157 11.94 15.43 -13.41
C LYS A 157 13.10 14.60 -13.93
N GLY A 158 13.17 14.44 -15.25
CA GLY A 158 14.15 13.61 -15.93
C GLY A 158 13.50 12.54 -16.79
N SER A 159 14.32 11.65 -17.36
CA SER A 159 13.84 10.59 -18.27
C SER A 159 14.26 9.18 -17.85
N ASN A 160 15.00 9.04 -16.73
CA ASN A 160 15.57 7.76 -16.31
C ASN A 160 14.63 7.02 -15.35
N SER A 161 13.59 6.40 -15.90
CA SER A 161 12.57 5.67 -15.12
C SER A 161 13.15 4.43 -14.43
N GLU A 162 14.22 3.83 -14.94
CA GLU A 162 14.86 2.68 -14.30
C GLU A 162 15.55 3.08 -12.99
N GLU A 163 16.31 4.18 -13.01
CA GLU A 163 16.94 4.68 -11.80
C GLU A 163 15.89 5.24 -10.80
N LEU A 164 14.83 5.84 -11.32
CA LEU A 164 13.71 6.23 -10.46
C LEU A 164 13.03 5.02 -9.78
N ARG A 165 12.96 3.88 -10.48
CA ARG A 165 12.50 2.62 -9.89
C ARG A 165 13.45 2.10 -8.80
N ASN A 166 14.75 2.26 -9.00
CA ASN A 166 15.75 1.94 -7.99
C ASN A 166 15.61 2.82 -6.74
N LEU A 167 15.28 4.11 -6.93
CA LEU A 167 14.93 5.01 -5.81
C LEU A 167 13.64 4.56 -5.10
N ALA A 168 12.59 4.19 -5.84
CA ALA A 168 11.36 3.66 -5.26
C ALA A 168 11.63 2.39 -4.42
N MET A 169 12.56 1.53 -4.86
CA MET A 169 13.00 0.37 -4.08
C MET A 169 13.71 0.80 -2.79
N HIS A 170 14.59 1.81 -2.84
CA HIS A 170 15.25 2.37 -1.66
C HIS A 170 14.21 2.90 -0.65
N ILE A 171 13.23 3.72 -1.11
CA ILE A 171 12.16 4.27 -0.28
C ILE A 171 11.31 3.14 0.34
N THR A 172 11.03 2.08 -0.42
CA THR A 172 10.31 0.89 0.07
C THR A 172 11.05 0.25 1.24
N ALA A 173 12.37 0.11 1.13
CA ALA A 173 13.21 -0.59 2.10
C ALA A 173 13.49 0.22 3.36
N LEU A 174 13.81 1.51 3.21
CA LEU A 174 14.32 2.35 4.31
C LEU A 174 13.27 3.28 4.93
N ASN A 175 12.09 3.40 4.31
CA ASN A 175 10.97 4.21 4.81
C ASN A 175 11.40 5.60 5.32
N PRO A 176 11.96 6.49 4.47
CA PRO A 176 12.39 7.80 4.91
C PRO A 176 11.22 8.58 5.51
N LYS A 177 11.49 9.28 6.61
CA LYS A 177 10.47 10.10 7.28
C LYS A 177 10.16 11.37 6.48
N TYR A 178 11.18 11.93 5.81
CA TYR A 178 11.08 13.15 5.02
C TYR A 178 11.67 12.90 3.63
N LEU A 179 10.96 13.30 2.58
CA LEU A 179 11.48 13.20 1.20
C LEU A 179 12.48 14.32 0.90
N CYS A 180 12.33 15.48 1.54
CA CYS A 180 13.25 16.63 1.42
C CYS A 180 13.37 17.34 2.76
N GLU A 181 14.38 18.22 2.89
CA GLU A 181 14.54 19.09 4.05
C GLU A 181 13.37 20.07 4.23
N CYS A 182 12.63 20.34 3.17
CA CYS A 182 11.50 21.26 3.18
C CYS A 182 10.31 20.73 4.01
N GLU A 183 10.24 19.42 4.25
CA GLU A 183 9.20 18.76 5.04
C GLU A 183 9.50 18.74 6.54
N ILE A 184 10.75 19.07 6.93
CA ILE A 184 11.15 19.07 8.34
C ILE A 184 10.50 20.27 9.04
N GLU A 185 9.87 20.01 10.17
CA GLU A 185 9.24 21.03 11.00
C GLU A 185 10.28 22.09 11.46
N PRO A 186 9.93 23.39 11.48
CA PRO A 186 10.88 24.46 11.82
C PRO A 186 11.53 24.32 13.19
N GLU A 187 10.82 23.74 14.15
CA GLU A 187 11.30 23.47 15.52
C GLU A 187 12.43 22.45 15.50
N ILE A 188 12.24 21.34 14.77
CA ILE A 188 13.25 20.29 14.62
C ILE A 188 14.51 20.83 13.93
N LYS A 189 14.34 21.67 12.88
CA LYS A 189 15.48 22.34 12.24
C LYS A 189 16.28 23.21 13.22
N LYS A 190 15.59 24.01 14.04
CA LYS A 190 16.25 24.85 15.06
C LYS A 190 16.99 24.01 16.10
N GLU A 191 16.44 22.89 16.53
CA GLU A 191 17.11 21.98 17.47
C GLU A 191 18.38 21.38 16.85
N ILE A 192 18.33 20.94 15.59
CA ILE A 192 19.48 20.41 14.86
C ILE A 192 20.54 21.51 14.70
N ASP A 193 20.18 22.70 14.27
CA ASP A 193 21.10 23.82 14.08
C ASP A 193 21.78 24.21 15.40
N ALA A 194 21.05 24.25 16.51
CA ALA A 194 21.57 24.51 17.85
C ALA A 194 22.54 23.39 18.29
N LYS A 195 22.17 22.13 18.11
CA LYS A 195 23.00 20.96 18.42
C LYS A 195 24.32 20.98 17.63
N VAL A 196 24.23 21.23 16.32
CA VAL A 196 25.40 21.31 15.44
C VAL A 196 26.30 22.46 15.83
N SER A 197 25.74 23.66 16.07
CA SER A 197 26.50 24.86 16.45
C SER A 197 27.18 24.74 17.79
N ALA A 198 26.62 23.99 18.74
CA ALA A 198 27.17 23.73 20.05
C ALA A 198 28.26 22.64 20.05
N SER A 199 28.49 21.96 18.92
CA SER A 199 29.40 20.82 18.84
C SER A 199 30.86 21.21 19.22
N PRO A 200 31.49 20.47 20.12
CA PRO A 200 32.91 20.69 20.47
C PRO A 200 33.86 20.57 19.27
N ALA A 201 33.45 19.81 18.22
CA ALA A 201 34.27 19.62 17.03
C ALA A 201 34.52 20.90 16.23
N ILE A 202 33.67 21.92 16.42
CA ILE A 202 33.74 23.20 15.72
C ILE A 202 34.65 24.19 16.45
N LYS A 203 34.77 24.07 17.79
CA LYS A 203 35.53 25.01 18.64
C LYS A 203 36.98 25.07 18.20
N ASN A 204 37.56 26.29 18.18
CA ASN A 204 38.97 26.55 17.91
C ASN A 204 39.47 26.10 16.51
N LYS A 205 38.60 26.01 15.51
CA LYS A 205 38.96 25.68 14.13
C LYS A 205 38.89 26.94 13.26
N PRO A 206 39.69 27.05 12.17
CA PRO A 206 39.52 28.09 11.18
C PRO A 206 38.11 28.05 10.57
N GLU A 207 37.55 29.21 10.21
CA GLU A 207 36.16 29.38 9.74
C GLU A 207 35.79 28.41 8.61
N LYS A 208 36.64 28.28 7.60
CA LYS A 208 36.43 27.34 6.48
C LYS A 208 36.33 25.88 6.93
N ILE A 209 37.10 25.50 7.97
CA ILE A 209 37.04 24.14 8.54
C ILE A 209 35.78 23.97 9.40
N GLN A 210 35.37 25.02 10.12
CA GLN A 210 34.11 25.03 10.87
C GLN A 210 32.90 24.78 9.95
N GLU A 211 32.83 25.42 8.79
CA GLU A 211 31.75 25.23 7.81
C GLU A 211 31.72 23.78 7.28
N GLN A 212 32.87 23.20 6.98
CA GLN A 212 32.96 21.79 6.53
C GLN A 212 32.49 20.82 7.61
N ILE A 213 32.90 21.06 8.88
CA ILE A 213 32.46 20.24 10.01
C ILE A 213 30.96 20.38 10.24
N LYS A 214 30.43 21.61 10.22
CA LYS A 214 28.97 21.86 10.30
C LYS A 214 28.21 21.12 9.24
N ALA A 215 28.63 21.22 7.98
CA ALA A 215 27.99 20.51 6.87
C ALA A 215 28.02 18.98 7.08
N GLY A 216 29.13 18.44 7.59
CA GLY A 216 29.23 17.02 7.92
C GLY A 216 28.29 16.60 9.06
N LEU A 217 28.20 17.40 10.10
CA LEU A 217 27.30 17.16 11.23
C LEU A 217 25.83 17.27 10.82
N LEU A 218 25.47 18.28 10.04
CA LEU A 218 24.10 18.43 9.49
C LEU A 218 23.70 17.21 8.66
N ARG A 219 24.58 16.73 7.78
CA ARG A 219 24.33 15.51 7.01
C ARG A 219 24.04 14.31 7.90
N LYS A 220 24.82 14.17 8.99
CA LYS A 220 24.62 13.10 9.95
C LYS A 220 23.26 13.22 10.65
N GLU A 221 22.92 14.41 11.17
CA GLU A 221 21.65 14.65 11.85
C GLU A 221 20.46 14.41 10.90
N TYR A 222 20.52 14.91 9.65
CA TYR A 222 19.47 14.70 8.66
C TYR A 222 19.31 13.23 8.27
N ASN A 223 20.40 12.46 8.21
CA ASN A 223 20.32 11.01 8.04
C ASN A 223 19.65 10.35 9.26
N GLU A 224 20.02 10.74 10.48
CA GLU A 224 19.45 10.18 11.72
C GLU A 224 17.94 10.43 11.85
N ILE A 225 17.45 11.58 11.44
CA ILE A 225 16.00 11.87 11.44
C ILE A 225 15.26 11.31 10.23
N GLY A 226 15.96 10.67 9.30
CA GLY A 226 15.36 9.96 8.16
C GLY A 226 15.06 10.83 6.95
N VAL A 227 15.86 11.85 6.64
CA VAL A 227 15.75 12.61 5.39
C VAL A 227 16.33 11.80 4.23
N LEU A 228 15.53 11.50 3.23
CA LEU A 228 15.84 10.64 2.09
C LEU A 228 17.19 10.96 1.44
N GLY A 229 17.43 12.23 1.12
CA GLY A 229 18.62 12.66 0.38
C GLY A 229 19.95 12.39 1.07
N TYR A 230 19.94 12.24 2.42
CA TYR A 230 21.11 12.03 3.25
C TYR A 230 21.32 10.56 3.64
N GLN A 231 20.36 9.68 3.35
CA GLN A 231 20.51 8.25 3.59
C GLN A 231 21.56 7.64 2.65
N PRO A 232 22.38 6.68 3.14
CA PRO A 232 23.21 5.84 2.26
C PRO A 232 22.30 5.11 1.26
N TYR A 233 22.69 5.12 -0.01
CA TYR A 233 21.89 4.48 -1.05
C TYR A 233 21.89 2.96 -0.92
N VAL A 234 20.73 2.33 -0.95
CA VAL A 234 20.55 0.90 -0.63
C VAL A 234 21.35 -0.07 -1.52
N LYS A 235 21.69 0.33 -2.74
CA LYS A 235 22.51 -0.48 -3.66
C LYS A 235 24.01 -0.17 -3.62
N ASP A 236 24.37 0.99 -3.07
CA ASP A 236 25.76 1.46 -2.97
C ASP A 236 25.85 2.43 -1.77
N ASP A 237 26.20 1.90 -0.62
CA ASP A 237 26.28 2.66 0.63
C ASP A 237 27.43 3.67 0.69
N ALA A 238 28.35 3.64 -0.28
CA ALA A 238 29.42 4.63 -0.42
C ALA A 238 28.89 6.00 -0.90
N ILE A 239 27.68 6.07 -1.45
CA ILE A 239 27.07 7.32 -1.91
C ILE A 239 25.75 7.58 -1.18
N THR A 240 25.39 8.86 -1.03
CA THR A 240 24.06 9.25 -0.54
C THR A 240 23.03 9.24 -1.68
N VAL A 241 21.73 9.22 -1.30
CA VAL A 241 20.65 9.32 -2.27
C VAL A 241 20.71 10.62 -3.08
N ASN A 242 21.10 11.76 -2.47
CA ASN A 242 21.33 13.00 -3.22
C ASN A 242 22.38 12.81 -4.31
N LYS A 243 23.50 12.14 -4.01
CA LYS A 243 24.54 11.87 -5.02
C LYS A 243 24.07 10.91 -6.09
N PHE A 244 23.29 9.91 -5.73
CA PHE A 244 22.65 9.01 -6.67
C PHE A 244 21.72 9.77 -7.64
N LEU A 245 20.87 10.67 -7.13
CA LEU A 245 19.94 11.48 -7.94
C LEU A 245 20.68 12.39 -8.92
N GLU A 246 21.78 13.05 -8.47
CA GLU A 246 22.65 13.85 -9.34
C GLU A 246 23.20 13.00 -10.48
N ASN A 247 23.77 11.83 -10.17
CA ASN A 247 24.36 10.92 -11.16
C ASN A 247 23.31 10.43 -12.18
N ALA A 248 22.08 10.15 -11.70
CA ALA A 248 20.96 9.71 -12.51
C ALA A 248 20.30 10.85 -13.31
N LYS A 249 20.66 12.12 -13.03
CA LYS A 249 20.03 13.33 -13.60
C LYS A 249 18.52 13.37 -13.34
N LEU A 250 18.14 13.03 -12.11
CA LEU A 250 16.77 13.02 -11.63
C LEU A 250 16.59 14.06 -10.51
N GLU A 251 15.45 14.74 -10.52
CA GLU A 251 14.97 15.57 -9.41
C GLU A 251 13.66 14.96 -8.90
N LEU A 252 13.67 14.36 -7.72
CA LEU A 252 12.48 13.77 -7.11
C LEU A 252 11.46 14.87 -6.82
N LEU A 253 10.24 14.70 -7.30
CA LEU A 253 9.11 15.60 -7.07
C LEU A 253 8.20 15.07 -5.97
N GLU A 254 7.79 13.81 -6.11
CA GLU A 254 6.86 13.17 -5.19
C GLU A 254 7.19 11.67 -5.06
N ALA A 255 6.92 11.11 -3.88
CA ALA A 255 6.91 9.67 -3.67
C ALA A 255 5.84 9.31 -2.64
N THR A 256 5.19 8.18 -2.84
CA THR A 256 4.25 7.62 -1.87
C THR A 256 4.58 6.15 -1.63
N ARG A 257 4.71 5.78 -0.36
CA ARG A 257 4.90 4.42 0.11
C ARG A 257 3.67 3.97 0.89
N PHE A 258 3.18 2.77 0.61
CA PHE A 258 2.18 2.09 1.44
C PHE A 258 2.76 0.80 2.01
N GLU A 259 2.48 0.59 3.28
CA GLU A 259 2.68 -0.68 3.95
C GLU A 259 1.33 -1.20 4.43
N VAL A 260 1.06 -2.48 4.18
CA VAL A 260 -0.21 -3.12 4.50
C VAL A 260 -0.49 -3.04 6.00
N GLY A 261 -1.65 -2.50 6.35
CA GLY A 261 -2.09 -2.41 7.74
C GLY A 261 -1.45 -1.29 8.55
N GLU A 262 -0.57 -0.48 7.96
CA GLU A 262 0.07 0.66 8.62
C GLU A 262 -0.98 1.59 9.26
N GLY A 263 -0.83 1.89 10.58
CA GLY A 263 -1.77 2.72 11.34
C GLY A 263 -3.11 2.05 11.68
N ILE A 264 -3.31 0.77 11.39
CA ILE A 264 -4.47 0.00 11.86
C ILE A 264 -4.11 -0.66 13.19
N GLU A 265 -4.84 -0.33 14.24
CA GLU A 265 -4.72 -1.04 15.53
C GLU A 265 -5.18 -2.49 15.33
N LYS A 266 -4.22 -3.42 15.30
CA LYS A 266 -4.52 -4.85 15.36
C LYS A 266 -4.95 -5.13 16.81
N LYS A 267 -6.17 -5.67 17.02
CA LYS A 267 -6.50 -6.27 18.31
C LYS A 267 -5.50 -7.40 18.54
N THR A 268 -4.57 -7.21 19.46
CA THR A 268 -3.79 -8.31 20.02
C THR A 268 -4.74 -9.15 20.85
N VAL A 269 -5.45 -10.06 20.22
CA VAL A 269 -6.24 -11.05 20.96
C VAL A 269 -5.20 -12.03 21.50
N ASP A 270 -5.02 -12.03 22.79
CA ASP A 270 -4.27 -13.09 23.46
C ASP A 270 -5.04 -14.39 23.22
N PHE A 271 -4.42 -15.29 22.43
CA PHE A 271 -5.00 -16.59 22.08
C PHE A 271 -5.48 -17.37 23.32
N ALA A 272 -4.80 -17.21 24.45
CA ALA A 272 -5.20 -17.79 25.73
C ALA A 272 -6.53 -17.22 26.26
N SER A 273 -6.77 -15.93 26.06
CA SER A 273 -8.03 -15.26 26.42
C SER A 273 -9.19 -15.69 25.53
N GLU A 274 -8.95 -15.85 24.23
CA GLU A 274 -9.96 -16.31 23.26
C GLU A 274 -10.39 -17.77 23.54
N VAL A 275 -9.43 -18.65 23.80
CA VAL A 275 -9.71 -20.04 24.20
C VAL A 275 -10.47 -20.08 25.53
N ALA A 276 -10.11 -19.24 26.51
CA ALA A 276 -10.81 -19.17 27.79
C ALA A 276 -12.26 -18.65 27.67
N GLU A 277 -12.54 -17.75 26.72
CA GLU A 277 -13.93 -17.30 26.45
C GLU A 277 -14.74 -18.38 25.72
N GLN A 278 -14.16 -19.10 24.77
CA GLN A 278 -14.83 -20.20 24.07
C GLN A 278 -15.10 -21.40 24.98
N MET A 279 -14.27 -21.63 26.00
CA MET A 279 -14.50 -22.70 26.97
C MET A 279 -15.57 -22.34 28.02
N LYS A 280 -16.06 -21.08 28.08
CA LYS A 280 -17.12 -20.61 28.98
C LYS A 280 -18.51 -20.60 28.32
N GLN A 281 -18.61 -20.89 27.03
CA GLN A 281 -19.86 -21.05 26.28
C GLN A 281 -20.18 -22.56 26.13
#